data_35f8de01a922cf69fd42ac204fb9e854
#
_entry.id   35f8de01a922cf69fd42ac204fb9e854
#
_cell.length_a   1.000
_cell.length_b   1.000
_cell.length_c   1.000
_cell.angle_alpha   90.00
_cell.angle_beta   90.00
_cell.angle_gamma   90.00
#
_symmetry.space_group_name_H-M   'P 1'
#
loop_
_entity.id
_entity.type
_entity.pdbx_description
1 polymer ?
#
loop_
_entity_poly.entity_id
_entity_poly.type
_entity_poly.pdbx_seq_one_letter_code
_entity_poly.pdbx_strand_id
1 'polypeptide(L)'
;MLWRHARTEWNSNRRFQGHADISLDDIGRDQAERAARMLASLEPAAIVSSDLIRAADTAEALARLTGVPVTLDAGLREFDVGTWQGLTTSEIKERFAKDYTAWRHGEPVRRGGGELDAEVAERSAAAIERAA
;
A
#
# COMPACT_ATOMS: atom_id res chain seq x y z
N MET A 1 -12.38 -7.33 6.29
CA MET A 1 -12.47 -5.95 5.71
C MET A 1 -11.09 -5.55 5.19
N LEU A 2 -11.02 -4.80 4.09
CA LEU A 2 -9.78 -4.22 3.58
C LEU A 2 -9.79 -2.70 3.80
N TRP A 3 -8.70 -2.18 4.30
CA TRP A 3 -8.50 -0.76 4.56
C TRP A 3 -7.20 -0.28 3.92
N ARG A 4 -7.29 0.72 3.04
CA ARG A 4 -6.12 1.29 2.40
C ARG A 4 -5.42 2.27 3.35
N HIS A 5 -4.07 2.33 3.28
CA HIS A 5 -3.28 3.31 4.01
C HIS A 5 -3.72 4.76 3.70
N ALA A 6 -3.54 5.65 4.66
CA ALA A 6 -3.84 7.06 4.54
C ALA A 6 -2.78 7.80 3.68
N ARG A 7 -2.96 9.08 3.46
CA ARG A 7 -2.17 9.89 2.53
C ARG A 7 -0.70 10.03 2.95
N THR A 8 0.16 9.93 1.95
CA THR A 8 1.57 10.32 2.01
C THR A 8 1.82 11.53 1.11
N GLU A 9 2.97 12.19 1.24
CA GLU A 9 3.39 13.24 0.32
C GLU A 9 3.45 12.74 -1.13
N TRP A 10 3.89 11.49 -1.34
CA TRP A 10 3.96 10.90 -2.67
C TRP A 10 2.56 10.66 -3.28
N ASN A 11 1.55 10.35 -2.47
CA ASN A 11 0.16 10.34 -2.97
C ASN A 11 -0.26 11.75 -3.45
N SER A 12 0.03 12.77 -2.65
CA SER A 12 -0.28 14.16 -2.97
C SER A 12 0.41 14.61 -4.27
N ASN A 13 1.66 14.21 -4.48
CA ASN A 13 2.45 14.54 -5.64
C ASN A 13 2.28 13.54 -6.81
N ARG A 14 1.36 12.58 -6.69
CA ARG A 14 1.06 11.57 -7.71
C ARG A 14 2.29 10.76 -8.14
N ARG A 15 3.16 10.44 -7.19
CA ARG A 15 4.34 9.61 -7.39
C ARG A 15 4.06 8.16 -7.02
N PHE A 16 4.61 7.24 -7.79
CA PHE A 16 4.54 5.81 -7.50
C PHE A 16 5.37 5.48 -6.27
N GLN A 17 4.79 4.82 -5.30
CA GLN A 17 5.47 4.50 -4.04
C GLN A 17 6.08 3.11 -4.02
N GLY A 18 5.32 2.09 -4.40
CA GLY A 18 5.78 0.71 -4.36
C GLY A 18 6.29 0.32 -2.98
N HIS A 19 7.50 -0.22 -2.91
CA HIS A 19 8.17 -0.58 -1.65
C HIS A 19 8.97 0.56 -1.01
N ALA A 20 8.99 1.76 -1.61
CA ALA A 20 9.56 2.93 -0.94
C ALA A 20 8.82 3.19 0.38
N ASP A 21 9.57 3.37 1.46
CA ASP A 21 9.01 3.45 2.82
C ASP A 21 8.71 4.91 3.20
N ILE A 22 7.66 5.46 2.58
CA ILE A 22 7.23 6.85 2.75
C ILE A 22 6.21 6.94 3.89
N SER A 23 6.47 7.81 4.86
CA SER A 23 5.58 8.07 5.99
C SER A 23 4.28 8.77 5.59
N LEU A 24 3.26 8.65 6.41
CA LEU A 24 2.06 9.48 6.31
C LEU A 24 2.43 10.96 6.47
N ASP A 25 1.77 11.82 5.70
CA ASP A 25 1.80 13.27 5.96
C ASP A 25 0.78 13.65 7.06
N ASP A 26 0.73 14.92 7.44
CA ASP A 26 -0.16 15.38 8.52
C ASP A 26 -1.65 15.16 8.18
N ILE A 27 -2.02 15.37 6.92
CA ILE A 27 -3.39 15.08 6.45
C ILE A 27 -3.65 13.57 6.50
N GLY A 28 -2.68 12.74 6.12
CA GLY A 28 -2.80 11.29 6.19
C GLY A 28 -2.98 10.78 7.63
N ARG A 29 -2.25 11.34 8.58
CA ARG A 29 -2.44 11.00 10.00
C ARG A 29 -3.86 11.32 10.48
N ASP A 30 -4.37 12.48 10.13
CA ASP A 30 -5.74 12.89 10.46
C ASP A 30 -6.79 11.98 9.77
N GLN A 31 -6.56 11.61 8.52
CA GLN A 31 -7.40 10.64 7.80
C GLN A 31 -7.42 9.27 8.51
N ALA A 32 -6.26 8.77 8.93
CA ALA A 32 -6.14 7.49 9.61
C ALA A 32 -6.92 7.49 10.93
N GLU A 33 -6.80 8.55 11.72
CA GLU A 33 -7.53 8.68 12.99
C GLU A 33 -9.04 8.77 12.82
N ARG A 34 -9.51 9.52 11.83
CA ARG A 34 -10.95 9.60 11.53
C ARG A 34 -11.53 8.26 11.11
N ALA A 35 -10.85 7.57 10.19
CA ALA A 35 -11.26 6.25 9.74
C ALA A 35 -11.21 5.22 10.87
N ALA A 36 -10.18 5.27 11.71
CA ALA A 36 -10.05 4.40 12.87
C ALA A 36 -11.24 4.50 13.83
N ARG A 37 -11.75 5.72 14.09
CA ARG A 37 -12.94 5.90 14.93
C ARG A 37 -14.18 5.20 14.35
N MET A 38 -14.34 5.25 13.03
CA MET A 38 -15.44 4.56 12.35
C MET A 38 -15.27 3.03 12.41
N LEU A 39 -14.04 2.55 12.18
CA LEU A 39 -13.73 1.13 12.14
C LEU A 39 -13.73 0.48 13.52
N ALA A 40 -13.41 1.22 14.58
CA ALA A 40 -13.43 0.72 15.94
C ALA A 40 -14.82 0.20 16.36
N SER A 41 -15.90 0.80 15.84
CA SER A 41 -17.27 0.34 16.11
C SER A 41 -17.59 -1.05 15.55
N LEU A 42 -16.76 -1.56 14.64
CA LEU A 42 -16.90 -2.91 14.09
C LEU A 42 -16.25 -3.99 14.95
N GLU A 43 -15.62 -3.60 16.06
CA GLU A 43 -14.98 -4.49 17.04
C GLU A 43 -14.08 -5.55 16.36
N PRO A 44 -13.04 -5.14 15.62
CA PRO A 44 -12.19 -6.09 14.89
C PRO A 44 -11.51 -7.06 15.85
N ALA A 45 -11.56 -8.35 15.54
CA ALA A 45 -10.89 -9.39 16.32
C ALA A 45 -9.38 -9.43 16.07
N ALA A 46 -8.93 -8.94 14.91
CA ALA A 46 -7.51 -8.89 14.52
C ALA A 46 -7.26 -7.69 13.60
N ILE A 47 -6.05 -7.15 13.66
CA ILE A 47 -5.57 -6.11 12.76
C ILE A 47 -4.27 -6.60 12.13
N VAL A 48 -4.28 -6.80 10.82
CA VAL A 48 -3.09 -7.24 10.06
C VAL A 48 -2.75 -6.17 9.03
N SER A 49 -1.49 -5.80 8.94
CA SER A 49 -1.02 -4.72 8.05
C SER A 49 0.25 -5.11 7.31
N SER A 50 0.45 -4.50 6.16
CA SER A 50 1.79 -4.40 5.57
C SER A 50 2.76 -3.76 6.58
N ASP A 51 4.01 -4.15 6.51
CA ASP A 51 5.11 -3.60 7.32
C ASP A 51 5.63 -2.26 6.81
N LEU A 52 5.18 -1.78 5.62
CA LEU A 52 5.51 -0.44 5.15
C LEU A 52 4.89 0.61 6.08
N ILE A 53 5.70 1.61 6.46
CA ILE A 53 5.35 2.56 7.53
C ILE A 53 4.00 3.25 7.31
N ARG A 54 3.66 3.62 6.08
CA ARG A 54 2.36 4.25 5.77
C ARG A 54 1.17 3.35 6.10
N ALA A 55 1.30 2.04 5.90
CA ALA A 55 0.25 1.08 6.21
C ALA A 55 0.25 0.74 7.70
N ALA A 56 1.41 0.49 8.28
CA ALA A 56 1.56 0.19 9.70
C ALA A 56 1.03 1.34 10.58
N ASP A 57 1.39 2.59 10.28
CA ASP A 57 0.92 3.76 11.03
C ASP A 57 -0.58 3.98 10.86
N THR A 58 -1.13 3.69 9.69
CA THR A 58 -2.59 3.74 9.48
C THR A 58 -3.28 2.70 10.37
N ALA A 59 -2.79 1.46 10.39
CA ALA A 59 -3.34 0.38 11.21
C ALA A 59 -3.19 0.67 12.71
N GLU A 60 -2.08 1.28 13.13
CA GLU A 60 -1.81 1.64 14.51
C GLU A 60 -2.83 2.64 15.07
N ALA A 61 -3.37 3.54 14.24
CA ALA A 61 -4.44 4.43 14.65
C ALA A 61 -5.68 3.66 15.15
N LEU A 62 -6.00 2.52 14.51
CA LEU A 62 -7.10 1.65 14.95
C LEU A 62 -6.71 0.83 16.19
N ALA A 63 -5.48 0.32 16.24
CA ALA A 63 -4.98 -0.45 17.37
C ALA A 63 -5.05 0.35 18.69
N ARG A 64 -4.70 1.63 18.64
CA ARG A 64 -4.80 2.52 19.82
C ARG A 64 -6.23 2.67 20.36
N LEU A 65 -7.24 2.63 19.48
CA LEU A 65 -8.64 2.77 19.89
C LEU A 65 -9.26 1.46 20.38
N THR A 66 -8.82 0.33 19.85
CA THR A 66 -9.44 -0.98 20.11
C THR A 66 -8.67 -1.81 21.12
N GLY A 67 -7.39 -1.51 21.35
CA GLY A 67 -6.50 -2.35 22.14
C GLY A 67 -6.04 -3.63 21.44
N VAL A 68 -6.45 -3.84 20.16
CA VAL A 68 -6.02 -4.99 19.35
C VAL A 68 -4.67 -4.67 18.72
N PRO A 69 -3.60 -5.46 18.97
CA PRO A 69 -2.29 -5.17 18.40
C PRO A 69 -2.25 -5.39 16.90
N VAL A 70 -1.38 -4.62 16.22
CA VAL A 70 -1.13 -4.80 14.79
C VAL A 70 -0.16 -5.96 14.58
N THR A 71 -0.55 -6.91 13.74
CA THR A 71 0.35 -7.94 13.20
C THR A 71 0.84 -7.50 11.84
N LEU A 72 2.17 -7.49 11.62
CA LEU A 72 2.76 -7.10 10.36
C LEU A 72 2.97 -8.30 9.44
N ASP A 73 2.59 -8.17 8.17
CA ASP A 73 2.83 -9.18 7.13
C ASP A 73 3.32 -8.51 5.83
N ALA A 74 4.56 -8.79 5.46
CA ALA A 74 5.17 -8.27 4.23
C ALA A 74 4.45 -8.74 2.96
N GLY A 75 3.68 -9.82 3.01
CA GLY A 75 2.82 -10.27 1.93
C GLY A 75 1.74 -9.26 1.54
N LEU A 76 1.41 -8.32 2.42
CA LEU A 76 0.44 -7.25 2.18
C LEU A 76 1.06 -5.97 1.62
N ARG A 77 2.35 -5.96 1.30
CA ARG A 77 2.99 -4.80 0.68
C ARG A 77 2.33 -4.46 -0.67
N GLU A 78 2.37 -3.17 -1.01
CA GLU A 78 2.10 -2.67 -2.36
C GLU A 78 2.99 -3.38 -3.40
N PHE A 79 2.66 -3.25 -4.69
CA PHE A 79 3.55 -3.72 -5.76
C PHE A 79 4.96 -3.17 -5.61
N ASP A 80 5.97 -4.01 -5.78
CA ASP A 80 7.31 -3.53 -6.09
C ASP A 80 7.30 -2.99 -7.52
N VAL A 81 7.49 -1.70 -7.66
CA VAL A 81 7.53 -1.01 -8.95
C VAL A 81 8.95 -0.58 -9.33
N GLY A 82 9.95 -1.12 -8.65
CA GLY A 82 11.36 -0.98 -8.98
C GLY A 82 11.78 0.45 -9.31
N THR A 83 12.32 0.66 -10.50
CA THR A 83 12.80 1.97 -10.96
C THR A 83 11.70 3.02 -11.19
N TRP A 84 10.43 2.62 -11.16
CA TRP A 84 9.32 3.59 -11.24
C TRP A 84 9.03 4.28 -9.91
N GLN A 85 9.63 3.81 -8.81
CA GLN A 85 9.48 4.44 -7.49
C GLN A 85 9.90 5.92 -7.53
N GLY A 86 9.06 6.76 -6.97
CA GLY A 86 9.26 8.21 -6.90
C GLY A 86 8.96 8.97 -8.19
N LEU A 87 8.65 8.28 -9.28
CA LEU A 87 8.32 8.90 -10.56
C LEU A 87 6.81 9.18 -10.67
N THR A 88 6.48 10.27 -11.36
CA THR A 88 5.12 10.55 -11.81
C THR A 88 4.79 9.76 -13.07
N THR A 89 3.50 9.66 -13.41
CA THR A 89 3.07 9.03 -14.66
C THR A 89 3.73 9.68 -15.90
N SER A 90 3.90 11.00 -15.91
CA SER A 90 4.55 11.69 -17.04
C SER A 90 6.02 11.30 -17.16
N GLU A 91 6.75 11.24 -16.05
CA GLU A 91 8.16 10.83 -16.03
C GLU A 91 8.33 9.37 -16.48
N ILE A 92 7.41 8.47 -16.08
CA ILE A 92 7.43 7.07 -16.50
C ILE A 92 7.16 6.96 -18.00
N LYS A 93 6.17 7.68 -18.55
CA LYS A 93 5.89 7.72 -19.98
C LYS A 93 7.10 8.19 -20.80
N GLU A 94 7.83 9.17 -20.31
CA GLU A 94 9.01 9.70 -20.97
C GLU A 94 10.18 8.72 -20.94
N ARG A 95 10.46 8.13 -19.78
CA ARG A 95 11.64 7.28 -19.56
C ARG A 95 11.42 5.82 -19.92
N PHE A 96 10.20 5.32 -19.78
CA PHE A 96 9.83 3.90 -19.91
C PHE A 96 8.61 3.72 -20.83
N ALA A 97 8.56 4.43 -21.94
CA ALA A 97 7.41 4.50 -22.86
C ALA A 97 6.90 3.11 -23.27
N LYS A 98 7.79 2.18 -23.60
CA LYS A 98 7.44 0.83 -24.04
C LYS A 98 6.73 0.04 -22.94
N ASP A 99 7.32 -0.02 -21.74
CA ASP A 99 6.77 -0.76 -20.62
C ASP A 99 5.49 -0.11 -20.10
N TYR A 100 5.42 1.23 -20.09
CA TYR A 100 4.21 1.94 -19.72
C TYR A 100 3.04 1.63 -20.67
N THR A 101 3.29 1.62 -21.98
CA THR A 101 2.28 1.30 -22.99
C THR A 101 1.80 -0.14 -22.86
N ALA A 102 2.71 -1.10 -22.72
CA ALA A 102 2.39 -2.51 -22.52
C ALA A 102 1.54 -2.71 -21.24
N TRP A 103 1.93 -2.10 -20.14
CA TRP A 103 1.16 -2.14 -18.90
C TRP A 103 -0.26 -1.56 -19.07
N ARG A 104 -0.39 -0.43 -19.75
CA ARG A 104 -1.71 0.20 -20.00
C ARG A 104 -2.61 -0.64 -20.89
N HIS A 105 -2.05 -1.51 -21.72
CA HIS A 105 -2.79 -2.46 -22.57
C HIS A 105 -3.06 -3.80 -21.84
N GLY A 106 -2.73 -3.93 -20.56
CA GLY A 106 -2.97 -5.14 -19.78
C GLY A 106 -1.99 -6.28 -20.04
N GLU A 107 -0.87 -6.00 -20.70
CA GLU A 107 0.19 -6.99 -20.89
C GLU A 107 0.92 -7.27 -19.56
N PRO A 108 1.42 -8.50 -19.33
CA PRO A 108 2.20 -8.83 -18.15
C PRO A 108 3.57 -8.14 -18.21
N VAL A 109 3.72 -7.04 -17.45
CA VAL A 109 4.94 -6.23 -17.41
C VAL A 109 5.44 -6.09 -15.98
N ARG A 110 6.74 -6.28 -15.79
CA ARG A 110 7.41 -5.90 -14.53
C ARG A 110 7.62 -4.39 -14.51
N ARG A 111 6.73 -3.67 -13.85
CA ARG A 111 6.82 -2.22 -13.71
C ARG A 111 8.14 -1.83 -13.04
N GLY A 112 9.01 -1.14 -13.79
CA GLY A 112 10.34 -0.77 -13.30
C GLY A 112 11.25 -1.95 -12.92
N GLY A 113 11.00 -3.14 -13.47
CA GLY A 113 11.72 -4.35 -13.10
C GLY A 113 11.25 -4.99 -11.77
N GLY A 114 10.16 -4.51 -11.20
CA GLY A 114 9.60 -5.04 -9.96
C GLY A 114 8.75 -6.30 -10.15
N GLU A 115 7.61 -6.37 -9.50
CA GLU A 115 6.75 -7.56 -9.49
C GLU A 115 5.78 -7.61 -10.68
N LEU A 116 5.40 -8.84 -11.07
CA LEU A 116 4.24 -9.10 -11.92
C LEU A 116 2.95 -9.08 -11.08
N ASP A 117 1.82 -8.79 -11.72
CA ASP A 117 0.50 -8.82 -11.07
C ASP A 117 0.19 -10.19 -10.43
N ALA A 118 0.58 -11.30 -11.08
CA ALA A 118 0.39 -12.65 -10.57
C ALA A 118 1.19 -12.90 -9.28
N GLU A 119 2.43 -12.41 -9.18
CA GLU A 119 3.26 -12.55 -7.99
C GLU A 119 2.66 -11.81 -6.79
N VAL A 120 2.14 -10.60 -7.03
CA VAL A 120 1.46 -9.82 -5.98
C VAL A 120 0.17 -10.51 -5.56
N ALA A 121 -0.61 -11.02 -6.50
CA ALA A 121 -1.84 -11.74 -6.20
C ALA A 121 -1.57 -12.98 -5.33
N GLU A 122 -0.55 -13.77 -5.67
CA GLU A 122 -0.17 -14.98 -4.92
C GLU A 122 0.25 -14.64 -3.48
N ARG A 123 1.20 -13.72 -3.30
CA ARG A 123 1.67 -13.38 -1.95
C ARG A 123 0.60 -12.69 -1.08
N SER A 124 -0.26 -11.88 -1.72
CA SER A 124 -1.36 -11.21 -1.00
C SER A 124 -2.44 -12.20 -0.57
N ALA A 125 -2.80 -13.14 -1.44
CA ALA A 125 -3.74 -14.20 -1.10
C ALA A 125 -3.22 -15.05 0.08
N ALA A 126 -1.96 -15.46 0.04
CA ALA A 126 -1.33 -16.21 1.13
C ALA A 126 -1.30 -15.40 2.44
N ALA A 127 -1.07 -14.09 2.39
CA ALA A 127 -1.11 -13.23 3.58
C ALA A 127 -2.54 -13.12 4.16
N ILE A 128 -3.55 -13.00 3.29
CA ILE A 128 -4.96 -12.97 3.72
C ILE A 128 -5.37 -14.30 4.35
N GLU A 129 -4.95 -15.42 3.78
CA GLU A 129 -5.21 -16.76 4.35
C GLU A 129 -4.59 -16.93 5.74
N ARG A 130 -3.37 -16.42 5.95
CA ARG A 130 -2.73 -16.42 7.29
C ARG A 130 -3.46 -15.53 8.29
N ALA A 131 -4.12 -14.49 7.84
CA ALA A 131 -4.85 -13.55 8.68
C ALA A 131 -6.27 -14.04 9.05
N ALA A 132 -6.78 -14.97 8.28
CA ALA A 132 -8.11 -15.55 8.51
C ALA A 132 -8.09 -16.58 9.63
#